data_c647102163cdc14325893f5941384315
#
_entry.id   c647102163cdc14325893f5941384315
#
_cell.length_a   1.000
_cell.length_b   1.000
_cell.length_c   1.000
_cell.angle_alpha   90.00
_cell.angle_beta   90.00
_cell.angle_gamma   90.00
#
_symmetry.space_group_name_H-M   'P 1'
#
loop_
_entity.id
_entity.type
_entity.pdbx_description
1 polymer ?
#
loop_
_entity_poly.entity_id
_entity_poly.type
_entity_poly.pdbx_seq_one_letter_code
_entity_poly.pdbx_strand_id
1 'polypeptide(L)'
;MKGPQRLDRAGYPPIVLEPGELTSGESGGSWTYNAKDTDTGANVAVKLTRETCSDGMSDTKYTFRVEVDHAQIGQLKGCGQSEPDKFPEFRKKNTLDNPDTDIKPKDDKEKEQDYRKSVLDPITGFHSPAASAYLDSAGRVIVARGEVRKTAAPAGSEPALSHDGKSLLYTRSDSKTGPERSIVLWEFDTGRSRVVAGDNVRQPFWSPDDSRFAFLKYDGRVWQAWTAPVVAPQTAALLSSVNIAVLEGWVNPTTVLAADMQNAYWISEDKPAQTIPLKDIYGDNFQIMSSDTIRVCPMNPDLLLVSAYYLNAPAGAPTDQVGLNETFFLYEVRSHRRTILGPPDLFRRNAEWSRDGLQIFFTRGVPGKTSLGTDRMFWDGSGLKHYSAGNSLVVGK
;
A
#
# COMPACT_ATOMS: atom_id res chain seq x y z
N MET A 1 -8.36 6.67 -31.09
CA MET A 1 -8.00 7.44 -29.89
C MET A 1 -6.49 7.67 -29.88
N LYS A 2 -6.03 8.89 -29.62
CA LYS A 2 -4.61 9.26 -29.78
C LYS A 2 -3.90 9.47 -28.43
N GLY A 3 -4.06 8.59 -27.48
CA GLY A 3 -3.35 8.68 -26.20
C GLY A 3 -3.52 7.40 -25.38
N PRO A 4 -2.69 7.19 -24.36
CA PRO A 4 -2.81 6.05 -23.47
C PRO A 4 -4.19 6.05 -22.80
N GLN A 5 -4.81 4.89 -22.72
CA GLN A 5 -6.08 4.68 -22.02
C GLN A 5 -5.78 4.04 -20.67
N ARG A 6 -6.57 4.37 -19.67
CA ARG A 6 -6.39 3.84 -18.31
C ARG A 6 -7.66 3.08 -17.91
N LEU A 7 -7.47 1.87 -17.41
CA LEU A 7 -8.52 1.06 -16.80
C LEU A 7 -8.28 1.00 -15.30
N ASP A 8 -9.11 1.69 -14.54
CA ASP A 8 -9.05 1.65 -13.09
C ASP A 8 -9.72 0.36 -12.58
N ARG A 9 -9.09 -0.28 -11.60
CA ARG A 9 -9.57 -1.50 -10.96
C ARG A 9 -9.66 -1.26 -9.46
N ALA A 10 -10.84 -1.51 -8.88
CA ALA A 10 -10.99 -1.40 -7.43
C ALA A 10 -10.01 -2.34 -6.72
N GLY A 11 -9.12 -1.76 -5.91
CA GLY A 11 -8.13 -2.51 -5.14
C GLY A 11 -6.94 -3.07 -5.92
N TYR A 12 -6.77 -2.67 -7.17
CA TYR A 12 -5.63 -3.07 -8.01
C TYR A 12 -5.07 -1.87 -8.78
N PRO A 13 -3.80 -1.92 -9.19
CA PRO A 13 -3.24 -0.92 -10.09
C PRO A 13 -4.07 -0.76 -11.36
N PRO A 14 -4.20 0.44 -11.89
CA PRO A 14 -4.82 0.64 -13.19
C PRO A 14 -3.97 -0.03 -14.27
N ILE A 15 -4.63 -0.61 -15.26
CA ILE A 15 -3.97 -1.05 -16.49
C ILE A 15 -3.84 0.17 -17.39
N VAL A 16 -2.64 0.53 -17.78
CA VAL A 16 -2.38 1.60 -18.73
C VAL A 16 -2.14 0.98 -20.11
N LEU A 17 -2.94 1.37 -21.09
CA LEU A 17 -2.90 0.82 -22.42
C LEU A 17 -2.21 1.77 -23.38
N GLU A 18 -1.36 1.23 -24.25
CA GLU A 18 -0.87 1.94 -25.44
C GLU A 18 -2.04 2.42 -26.32
N PRO A 19 -1.80 3.43 -27.19
CA PRO A 19 -2.79 3.78 -28.19
C PRO A 19 -3.15 2.56 -29.05
N GLY A 20 -4.42 2.18 -29.03
CA GLY A 20 -4.92 0.97 -29.67
C GLY A 20 -6.02 1.26 -30.68
N GLU A 21 -6.61 0.22 -31.22
CA GLU A 21 -7.67 0.27 -32.23
C GLU A 21 -9.05 0.05 -31.58
N LEU A 22 -9.98 0.97 -31.86
CA LEU A 22 -11.37 0.89 -31.42
C LEU A 22 -12.24 0.43 -32.60
N THR A 23 -12.92 -0.69 -32.43
CA THR A 23 -13.91 -1.21 -33.38
C THR A 23 -15.32 -1.15 -32.78
N SER A 24 -16.30 -0.81 -33.56
CA SER A 24 -17.73 -0.85 -33.17
C SER A 24 -18.35 -2.18 -33.56
N GLY A 25 -19.16 -2.76 -32.66
CA GLY A 25 -19.94 -3.95 -32.97
C GLY A 25 -21.14 -3.63 -33.89
N GLU A 26 -21.62 -4.65 -34.60
CA GLU A 26 -22.68 -4.51 -35.65
C GLU A 26 -24.00 -3.93 -35.12
N SER A 27 -24.30 -4.05 -33.84
CA SER A 27 -25.56 -3.58 -33.22
C SER A 27 -25.50 -2.16 -32.66
N GLY A 28 -24.38 -1.42 -32.83
CA GLY A 28 -24.24 -0.02 -32.38
C GLY A 28 -24.24 0.22 -30.86
N GLY A 29 -24.27 -0.84 -30.06
CA GLY A 29 -24.30 -0.78 -28.59
C GLY A 29 -23.08 -1.38 -27.89
N SER A 30 -22.09 -1.84 -28.65
CA SER A 30 -20.86 -2.37 -28.12
C SER A 30 -19.64 -1.89 -28.89
N TRP A 31 -18.50 -1.81 -28.21
CA TRP A 31 -17.21 -1.42 -28.76
C TRP A 31 -16.14 -2.33 -28.21
N THR A 32 -15.14 -2.64 -29.02
CA THR A 32 -13.95 -3.37 -28.59
C THR A 32 -12.72 -2.50 -28.85
N TYR A 33 -11.92 -2.30 -27.82
CA TYR A 33 -10.65 -1.60 -27.88
C TYR A 33 -9.53 -2.61 -27.71
N ASN A 34 -8.70 -2.79 -28.73
CA ASN A 34 -7.54 -3.67 -28.70
C ASN A 34 -6.27 -2.83 -28.55
N ALA A 35 -5.48 -3.13 -27.55
CA ALA A 35 -4.25 -2.41 -27.23
C ALA A 35 -3.25 -3.35 -26.56
N LYS A 36 -2.09 -2.81 -26.21
CA LYS A 36 -1.13 -3.46 -25.32
C LYS A 36 -1.09 -2.74 -23.98
N ASP A 37 -0.93 -3.50 -22.93
CA ASP A 37 -0.57 -2.97 -21.63
C ASP A 37 0.84 -2.39 -21.71
N THR A 38 1.00 -1.12 -21.30
CA THR A 38 2.29 -0.40 -21.36
C THR A 38 3.35 -1.03 -20.47
N ASP A 39 2.93 -1.69 -19.40
CA ASP A 39 3.84 -2.17 -18.37
C ASP A 39 4.31 -3.60 -18.67
N THR A 40 3.43 -4.43 -19.22
CA THR A 40 3.72 -5.85 -19.47
C THR A 40 3.93 -6.20 -20.93
N GLY A 41 3.53 -5.30 -21.85
CA GLY A 41 3.49 -5.57 -23.29
C GLY A 41 2.43 -6.60 -23.71
N ALA A 42 1.59 -7.04 -22.76
CA ALA A 42 0.55 -8.03 -23.00
C ALA A 42 -0.58 -7.47 -23.86
N ASN A 43 -1.17 -8.31 -24.71
CA ASN A 43 -2.34 -7.93 -25.46
C ASN A 43 -3.56 -7.81 -24.52
N VAL A 44 -4.32 -6.75 -24.70
CA VAL A 44 -5.52 -6.43 -23.93
C VAL A 44 -6.66 -6.11 -24.88
N ALA A 45 -7.78 -6.81 -24.70
CA ALA A 45 -9.03 -6.49 -25.39
C ALA A 45 -10.04 -5.98 -24.36
N VAL A 46 -10.53 -4.74 -24.55
CA VAL A 46 -11.53 -4.13 -23.69
C VAL A 46 -12.84 -4.04 -24.44
N LYS A 47 -13.84 -4.78 -23.99
CA LYS A 47 -15.19 -4.71 -24.53
C LYS A 47 -16.07 -3.83 -23.67
N LEU A 48 -16.67 -2.83 -24.28
CA LEU A 48 -17.64 -1.92 -23.68
C LEU A 48 -19.02 -2.26 -24.22
N THR A 49 -19.99 -2.51 -23.37
CA THR A 49 -21.39 -2.73 -23.77
C THR A 49 -22.25 -1.68 -23.08
N ARG A 50 -23.05 -0.96 -23.86
CA ARG A 50 -23.97 0.06 -23.33
C ARG A 50 -25.13 -0.64 -22.60
N GLU A 51 -25.01 -0.73 -21.30
CA GLU A 51 -26.06 -1.21 -20.40
C GLU A 51 -25.83 -0.64 -18.99
N THR A 52 -26.92 -0.48 -18.25
CA THR A 52 -26.80 -0.04 -16.84
C THR A 52 -26.08 -1.11 -16.03
N CYS A 53 -25.00 -0.73 -15.39
CA CYS A 53 -24.13 -1.60 -14.63
C CYS A 53 -23.97 -1.04 -13.20
N SER A 54 -23.97 -1.92 -12.19
CA SER A 54 -23.60 -1.60 -10.81
C SER A 54 -22.40 -2.43 -10.40
N ASP A 55 -21.44 -1.81 -9.74
CA ASP A 55 -20.25 -2.48 -9.21
C ASP A 55 -20.55 -3.29 -7.93
N GLY A 56 -21.78 -3.18 -7.42
CA GLY A 56 -22.21 -3.87 -6.19
C GLY A 56 -21.57 -3.33 -4.90
N MET A 57 -20.75 -2.29 -4.99
CA MET A 57 -20.02 -1.70 -3.86
C MET A 57 -20.49 -0.28 -3.54
N SER A 58 -21.20 0.37 -4.47
CA SER A 58 -21.76 1.71 -4.31
C SER A 58 -23.17 1.79 -4.90
N ASP A 59 -23.94 2.81 -4.51
CA ASP A 59 -25.23 3.12 -5.12
C ASP A 59 -25.09 3.73 -6.53
N THR A 60 -23.87 3.87 -7.01
CA THR A 60 -23.57 4.48 -8.32
C THR A 60 -23.95 3.51 -9.45
N LYS A 61 -24.73 4.03 -10.39
CA LYS A 61 -25.07 3.32 -11.61
C LYS A 61 -24.24 3.86 -12.77
N TYR A 62 -23.53 2.97 -13.42
CA TYR A 62 -22.68 3.25 -14.57
C TYR A 62 -23.44 2.97 -15.88
N THR A 63 -23.01 3.60 -16.97
CA THR A 63 -23.70 3.48 -18.27
C THR A 63 -23.14 2.37 -19.16
N PHE A 64 -22.04 1.76 -18.75
CA PHE A 64 -21.39 0.69 -19.50
C PHE A 64 -21.03 -0.49 -18.61
N ARG A 65 -21.23 -1.70 -19.12
CA ARG A 65 -20.51 -2.89 -18.70
C ARG A 65 -19.16 -2.92 -19.41
N VAL A 66 -18.11 -3.20 -18.64
CA VAL A 66 -16.73 -3.30 -19.13
C VAL A 66 -16.26 -4.74 -18.91
N GLU A 67 -15.83 -5.40 -19.98
CA GLU A 67 -15.16 -6.70 -19.93
C GLU A 67 -13.74 -6.51 -20.50
N VAL A 68 -12.75 -6.94 -19.75
CA VAL A 68 -11.33 -6.86 -20.15
C VAL A 68 -10.80 -8.27 -20.25
N ASP A 69 -10.24 -8.59 -21.40
CA ASP A 69 -9.49 -9.83 -21.61
C ASP A 69 -8.00 -9.46 -21.72
N HIS A 70 -7.25 -9.82 -20.70
CA HIS A 70 -5.82 -9.52 -20.60
C HIS A 70 -5.02 -10.80 -20.65
N ALA A 71 -4.08 -10.90 -21.57
CA ALA A 71 -3.37 -12.14 -21.86
C ALA A 71 -2.62 -12.77 -20.66
N GLN A 72 -2.26 -11.98 -19.67
CA GLN A 72 -1.53 -12.45 -18.47
C GLN A 72 -2.40 -12.60 -17.23
N ILE A 73 -3.38 -11.70 -17.03
CA ILE A 73 -4.20 -11.69 -15.80
C ILE A 73 -5.62 -12.25 -16.00
N GLY A 74 -5.95 -12.64 -17.24
CA GLY A 74 -7.24 -13.24 -17.56
C GLY A 74 -8.38 -12.24 -17.72
N GLN A 75 -9.61 -12.72 -17.53
CA GLN A 75 -10.81 -11.91 -17.74
C GLN A 75 -11.19 -11.13 -16.48
N LEU A 76 -11.42 -9.83 -16.67
CA LEU A 76 -11.93 -8.92 -15.66
C LEU A 76 -13.28 -8.36 -16.10
N LYS A 77 -14.15 -8.07 -15.14
CA LYS A 77 -15.46 -7.46 -15.39
C LYS A 77 -15.65 -6.28 -14.45
N GLY A 78 -16.29 -5.24 -14.95
CA GLY A 78 -16.57 -4.05 -14.19
C GLY A 78 -17.60 -3.15 -14.85
N CYS A 79 -17.74 -1.96 -14.30
CA CYS A 79 -18.63 -0.92 -14.80
C CYS A 79 -17.83 0.32 -15.19
N GLY A 80 -18.33 1.09 -16.13
CA GLY A 80 -17.67 2.29 -16.60
C GLY A 80 -18.63 3.42 -16.98
N GLN A 81 -18.09 4.62 -17.00
CA GLN A 81 -18.78 5.83 -17.46
C GLN A 81 -17.91 6.55 -18.47
N SER A 82 -18.49 7.06 -19.55
CA SER A 82 -17.74 7.87 -20.50
C SER A 82 -17.65 9.31 -20.04
N GLU A 83 -16.51 9.93 -20.24
CA GLU A 83 -16.42 11.40 -20.16
C GLU A 83 -17.12 12.01 -21.39
N PRO A 84 -18.03 12.99 -21.20
CA PRO A 84 -18.89 13.52 -22.28
C PRO A 84 -18.13 14.05 -23.50
N ASP A 85 -16.90 14.49 -23.34
CA ASP A 85 -16.14 15.14 -24.41
C ASP A 85 -15.28 14.19 -25.26
N LYS A 86 -15.10 12.94 -24.83
CA LYS A 86 -14.26 11.96 -25.55
C LYS A 86 -15.01 11.13 -26.59
N PHE A 87 -16.36 11.09 -26.49
CA PHE A 87 -17.21 10.35 -27.43
C PHE A 87 -18.39 11.22 -27.89
N PRO A 88 -18.22 12.03 -28.94
CA PRO A 88 -19.24 12.99 -29.41
C PRO A 88 -20.59 12.37 -29.77
N GLU A 89 -20.63 11.13 -30.21
CA GLU A 89 -21.85 10.38 -30.51
C GLU A 89 -22.73 10.10 -29.29
N PHE A 90 -22.20 10.23 -28.07
CA PHE A 90 -22.96 10.07 -26.82
C PHE A 90 -23.69 11.36 -26.39
N ARG A 91 -23.39 12.52 -27.00
CA ARG A 91 -24.04 13.80 -26.69
C ARG A 91 -25.52 13.85 -27.01
N LYS A 92 -26.04 12.98 -27.87
CA LYS A 92 -27.40 13.12 -28.41
C LYS A 92 -28.54 12.57 -27.54
N LYS A 93 -28.28 12.00 -26.33
CA LYS A 93 -29.34 11.35 -25.53
C LYS A 93 -29.40 11.65 -24.03
N ASN A 94 -28.55 12.48 -23.46
CA ASN A 94 -28.62 12.85 -22.05
C ASN A 94 -28.71 14.37 -21.87
N THR A 95 -29.78 14.99 -22.37
CA THR A 95 -30.21 16.31 -21.89
C THR A 95 -31.18 16.08 -20.74
N LEU A 96 -30.67 16.06 -19.53
CA LEU A 96 -31.37 16.52 -18.35
C LEU A 96 -30.64 17.81 -17.96
N ASP A 97 -31.30 18.92 -18.33
CA ASP A 97 -30.90 20.28 -18.05
C ASP A 97 -30.72 20.47 -16.55
N ASN A 98 -29.54 20.93 -16.15
CA ASN A 98 -29.37 21.68 -14.92
C ASN A 98 -28.57 22.96 -15.28
N PRO A 99 -29.17 24.13 -15.24
CA PRO A 99 -28.48 25.40 -15.50
C PRO A 99 -27.81 25.86 -14.20
N ASP A 100 -26.65 26.47 -14.36
CA ASP A 100 -25.82 27.18 -13.40
C ASP A 100 -24.69 26.41 -12.72
N THR A 101 -23.52 26.48 -13.36
CA THR A 101 -22.32 27.04 -12.73
C THR A 101 -21.23 27.24 -13.79
N ASP A 102 -21.06 28.49 -14.23
CA ASP A 102 -19.87 28.97 -14.95
C ASP A 102 -18.66 28.94 -14.02
N ILE A 103 -17.94 27.84 -13.99
CA ILE A 103 -16.57 27.79 -13.48
C ILE A 103 -15.69 27.29 -14.63
N LYS A 104 -14.96 28.22 -15.22
CA LYS A 104 -13.92 27.94 -16.22
C LYS A 104 -12.86 27.02 -15.54
N PRO A 105 -12.61 25.81 -16.04
CA PRO A 105 -11.49 25.00 -15.54
C PRO A 105 -10.18 25.64 -15.97
N LYS A 106 -9.36 26.04 -15.04
CA LYS A 106 -7.94 26.30 -15.28
C LYS A 106 -7.26 24.98 -15.66
N ASP A 107 -6.48 25.03 -16.72
CA ASP A 107 -5.63 24.01 -17.30
C ASP A 107 -5.11 22.93 -16.34
N ASP A 108 -5.87 21.84 -16.20
CA ASP A 108 -5.43 20.66 -15.46
C ASP A 108 -4.35 19.86 -16.21
N LYS A 109 -4.15 20.14 -17.50
CA LYS A 109 -3.11 19.48 -18.32
C LYS A 109 -1.69 19.88 -17.95
N GLU A 110 -1.46 21.14 -17.58
CA GLU A 110 -0.13 21.59 -17.12
C GLU A 110 0.21 21.03 -15.74
N LYS A 111 -0.77 20.96 -14.84
CA LYS A 111 -0.56 20.36 -13.52
C LYS A 111 -0.32 18.86 -13.58
N GLU A 112 -1.00 18.13 -14.46
CA GLU A 112 -0.81 16.71 -14.66
C GLU A 112 0.54 16.40 -15.32
N GLN A 113 1.01 17.28 -16.21
CA GLN A 113 2.30 17.15 -16.89
C GLN A 113 3.48 17.45 -15.94
N ASP A 114 3.34 18.42 -15.04
CA ASP A 114 4.32 18.73 -13.99
C ASP A 114 4.35 17.65 -12.90
N TYR A 115 3.19 17.11 -12.52
CA TYR A 115 3.11 15.99 -11.59
C TYR A 115 3.79 14.75 -12.17
N ARG A 116 3.55 14.40 -13.42
CA ARG A 116 4.20 13.26 -14.09
C ARG A 116 5.71 13.42 -14.20
N LYS A 117 6.22 14.62 -14.47
CA LYS A 117 7.66 14.89 -14.52
C LYS A 117 8.36 14.79 -13.16
N SER A 118 7.67 15.13 -12.08
CA SER A 118 8.25 15.16 -10.74
C SER A 118 8.13 13.83 -9.98
N VAL A 119 7.20 12.96 -10.36
CA VAL A 119 6.82 11.76 -9.60
C VAL A 119 7.14 10.45 -10.30
N LEU A 120 7.15 10.44 -11.65
CA LEU A 120 7.48 9.24 -12.43
C LEU A 120 8.98 9.11 -12.65
N ASP A 121 9.54 7.95 -12.39
CA ASP A 121 10.85 7.57 -12.91
C ASP A 121 10.77 7.49 -14.45
N PRO A 122 11.47 8.36 -15.20
CA PRO A 122 11.32 8.45 -16.66
C PRO A 122 11.81 7.20 -17.40
N ILE A 123 12.53 6.32 -16.74
CA ILE A 123 13.12 5.11 -17.34
C ILE A 123 12.22 3.88 -17.16
N THR A 124 11.50 3.80 -16.04
CA THR A 124 10.80 2.58 -15.63
C THR A 124 9.31 2.74 -15.38
N GLY A 125 8.76 3.95 -15.41
CA GLY A 125 7.36 4.22 -15.04
C GLY A 125 7.07 4.10 -13.53
N PHE A 126 8.07 3.83 -12.69
CA PHE A 126 7.89 3.82 -11.25
C PHE A 126 7.62 5.22 -10.70
N HIS A 127 6.66 5.32 -9.79
CA HIS A 127 6.47 6.53 -9.00
C HIS A 127 7.54 6.64 -7.91
N SER A 128 8.17 7.79 -7.80
CA SER A 128 8.99 8.09 -6.64
C SER A 128 8.09 8.61 -5.53
N PRO A 129 8.11 8.03 -4.31
CA PRO A 129 7.31 8.56 -3.22
C PRO A 129 7.74 10.01 -2.94
N ALA A 130 6.75 10.90 -2.77
CA ALA A 130 7.00 12.30 -2.48
C ALA A 130 7.71 12.48 -1.13
N ALA A 131 7.51 11.54 -0.20
CA ALA A 131 8.20 11.49 1.07
C ALA A 131 8.49 10.05 1.49
N SER A 132 9.57 9.85 2.25
CA SER A 132 9.94 8.57 2.84
C SER A 132 10.63 8.77 4.19
N ALA A 133 10.53 7.76 5.06
CA ALA A 133 11.29 7.71 6.31
C ALA A 133 12.01 6.36 6.41
N TYR A 134 13.21 6.36 6.98
CA TYR A 134 14.00 5.15 7.12
C TYR A 134 15.02 5.28 8.25
N LEU A 135 15.57 4.15 8.68
CA LEU A 135 16.74 4.11 9.56
C LEU A 135 18.01 4.01 8.72
N ASP A 136 18.96 4.87 8.94
CA ASP A 136 20.27 4.74 8.32
C ASP A 136 21.15 3.70 9.05
N SER A 137 22.36 3.47 8.53
CA SER A 137 23.28 2.48 9.10
C SER A 137 23.74 2.81 10.54
N ALA A 138 23.58 4.05 10.98
CA ALA A 138 23.86 4.48 12.35
C ALA A 138 22.64 4.43 13.28
N GLY A 139 21.48 3.96 12.80
CA GLY A 139 20.21 3.91 13.54
C GLY A 139 19.53 5.27 13.69
N ARG A 140 19.96 6.30 12.90
CA ARG A 140 19.31 7.60 12.89
C ARG A 140 18.01 7.51 12.09
N VAL A 141 16.99 8.21 12.56
CA VAL A 141 15.71 8.33 11.85
C VAL A 141 15.82 9.47 10.84
N ILE A 142 15.74 9.12 9.56
CA ILE A 142 15.86 10.06 8.43
C ILE A 142 14.49 10.21 7.77
N VAL A 143 14.13 11.43 7.42
CA VAL A 143 12.96 11.75 6.56
C VAL A 143 13.45 12.45 5.31
N ALA A 144 13.01 11.98 4.16
CA ALA A 144 13.29 12.55 2.86
C ALA A 144 11.99 13.03 2.20
N ARG A 145 11.99 14.24 1.64
CA ARG A 145 10.92 14.81 0.79
C ARG A 145 11.55 15.42 -0.44
N GLY A 146 11.31 14.80 -1.60
CA GLY A 146 12.06 15.12 -2.80
C GLY A 146 13.56 14.98 -2.55
N GLU A 147 14.32 16.04 -2.81
CA GLU A 147 15.78 16.07 -2.60
C GLU A 147 16.19 16.45 -1.15
N VAL A 148 15.25 16.94 -0.35
CA VAL A 148 15.52 17.39 1.01
C VAL A 148 15.53 16.21 1.97
N ARG A 149 16.62 16.06 2.73
CA ARG A 149 16.75 15.06 3.78
C ARG A 149 16.99 15.73 5.13
N LYS A 150 16.27 15.30 6.14
CA LYS A 150 16.41 15.77 7.52
C LYS A 150 16.57 14.60 8.47
N THR A 151 17.39 14.75 9.49
CA THR A 151 17.48 13.82 10.61
C THR A 151 16.40 14.19 11.62
N ALA A 152 15.40 13.35 11.80
CA ALA A 152 14.34 13.55 12.79
C ALA A 152 14.82 13.18 14.20
N ALA A 153 15.66 12.15 14.31
CA ALA A 153 16.25 11.74 15.58
C ALA A 153 17.62 11.09 15.39
N PRO A 154 18.56 11.25 16.36
CA PRO A 154 19.87 10.60 16.35
C PRO A 154 19.79 9.08 16.58
N ALA A 155 18.70 8.60 17.21
CA ALA A 155 18.37 7.21 17.41
C ALA A 155 16.86 7.05 17.55
N GLY A 156 16.34 5.92 17.08
CA GLY A 156 14.92 5.57 17.17
C GLY A 156 14.63 4.25 16.46
N SER A 157 13.39 3.82 16.55
CA SER A 157 12.91 2.62 15.86
C SER A 157 11.47 2.85 15.37
N GLU A 158 10.99 1.94 14.53
CA GLU A 158 9.60 1.86 14.10
C GLU A 158 9.07 3.21 13.55
N PRO A 159 9.75 3.80 12.55
CA PRO A 159 9.29 5.06 11.98
C PRO A 159 7.97 4.84 11.24
N ALA A 160 7.02 5.76 11.42
CA ALA A 160 5.75 5.81 10.71
C ALA A 160 5.53 7.22 10.17
N LEU A 161 5.56 7.36 8.85
CA LEU A 161 5.38 8.64 8.19
C LEU A 161 3.89 8.91 7.96
N SER A 162 3.45 10.14 8.25
CA SER A 162 2.08 10.56 7.94
C SER A 162 1.81 10.49 6.44
N HIS A 163 0.56 10.36 6.10
CA HIS A 163 0.14 10.19 4.72
C HIS A 163 0.43 11.43 3.87
N ASP A 164 0.40 12.61 4.45
CA ASP A 164 0.77 13.86 3.79
C ASP A 164 2.31 14.09 3.77
N GLY A 165 3.09 13.20 4.37
CA GLY A 165 4.54 13.26 4.44
C GLY A 165 5.10 14.40 5.29
N LYS A 166 4.27 15.09 6.10
CA LYS A 166 4.71 16.26 6.91
C LYS A 166 5.07 15.90 8.33
N SER A 167 4.60 14.77 8.81
CA SER A 167 4.81 14.35 10.21
C SER A 167 5.33 12.93 10.29
N LEU A 168 6.15 12.66 11.28
CA LEU A 168 6.70 11.36 11.56
C LEU A 168 6.40 10.96 13.00
N LEU A 169 5.88 9.78 13.20
CA LEU A 169 5.91 9.10 14.49
C LEU A 169 7.08 8.13 14.51
N TYR A 170 7.73 7.99 15.65
CA TYR A 170 8.76 6.98 15.87
C TYR A 170 8.84 6.59 17.34
N THR A 171 9.31 5.39 17.59
CA THR A 171 9.55 4.90 18.95
C THR A 171 10.94 5.31 19.40
N ARG A 172 11.02 5.95 20.57
CA ARG A 172 12.25 6.33 21.22
C ARG A 172 12.46 5.49 22.50
N SER A 173 13.66 4.98 22.70
CA SER A 173 14.05 4.42 24.00
C SER A 173 14.33 5.55 24.98
N ASP A 174 13.64 5.54 26.11
CA ASP A 174 13.79 6.57 27.16
C ASP A 174 14.82 6.16 28.22
N SER A 175 15.22 4.88 28.22
CA SER A 175 16.23 4.33 29.10
C SER A 175 17.33 3.61 28.31
N LYS A 176 18.56 3.67 28.81
CA LYS A 176 19.68 2.90 28.24
C LYS A 176 19.66 1.41 28.64
N THR A 177 18.98 1.10 29.71
CA THR A 177 19.02 -0.24 30.35
C THR A 177 17.64 -0.85 30.59
N GLY A 178 16.56 -0.06 30.45
CA GLY A 178 15.19 -0.47 30.70
C GLY A 178 14.34 -0.52 29.44
N PRO A 179 13.14 -1.10 29.55
CA PRO A 179 12.20 -1.25 28.45
C PRO A 179 11.41 0.03 28.16
N GLU A 180 11.64 1.12 28.93
CA GLU A 180 10.87 2.35 28.82
C GLU A 180 11.01 2.97 27.45
N ARG A 181 9.85 3.17 26.82
CA ARG A 181 9.74 3.72 25.49
C ARG A 181 8.63 4.76 25.40
N SER A 182 8.85 5.72 24.54
CA SER A 182 7.84 6.72 24.19
C SER A 182 7.69 6.83 22.67
N ILE A 183 6.50 7.26 22.23
CA ILE A 183 6.26 7.64 20.84
C ILE A 183 6.42 9.14 20.74
N VAL A 184 7.26 9.55 19.80
CA VAL A 184 7.56 10.94 19.50
C VAL A 184 6.94 11.31 18.16
N LEU A 185 6.25 12.43 18.12
CA LEU A 185 5.83 13.09 16.90
C LEU A 185 6.88 14.14 16.54
N TRP A 186 7.34 14.08 15.30
CA TRP A 186 8.26 15.07 14.71
C TRP A 186 7.63 15.67 13.45
N GLU A 187 7.80 16.98 13.27
CA GLU A 187 7.23 17.74 12.16
C GLU A 187 8.32 18.15 11.17
N PHE A 188 8.12 17.85 9.88
CA PHE A 188 9.14 18.08 8.85
C PHE A 188 9.45 19.57 8.66
N ASP A 189 8.43 20.42 8.59
CA ASP A 189 8.61 21.83 8.24
C ASP A 189 9.28 22.61 9.38
N THR A 190 8.87 22.36 10.61
CA THR A 190 9.39 23.06 11.81
C THR A 190 10.60 22.40 12.44
N GLY A 191 10.84 21.11 12.20
CA GLY A 191 11.84 20.30 12.90
C GLY A 191 11.51 20.07 14.38
N ARG A 192 10.33 20.46 14.86
CA ARG A 192 9.91 20.30 16.25
C ARG A 192 9.50 18.87 16.53
N SER A 193 9.80 18.42 17.75
CA SER A 193 9.35 17.12 18.23
C SER A 193 8.68 17.24 19.61
N ARG A 194 7.70 16.35 19.85
CA ARG A 194 7.04 16.20 21.15
C ARG A 194 6.69 14.75 21.43
N VAL A 195 6.71 14.35 22.69
CA VAL A 195 6.20 13.04 23.11
C VAL A 195 4.67 13.07 22.99
N VAL A 196 4.09 12.05 22.33
CA VAL A 196 2.65 11.90 22.16
C VAL A 196 2.08 10.66 22.86
N ALA A 197 2.93 9.69 23.24
CA ALA A 197 2.57 8.61 24.14
C ALA A 197 3.81 8.17 24.93
N GLY A 198 3.63 7.77 26.16
CA GLY A 198 4.66 7.27 27.07
C GLY A 198 4.23 5.99 27.78
N ASP A 199 4.97 5.64 28.85
CA ASP A 199 4.71 4.47 29.69
C ASP A 199 4.81 3.15 28.93
N ASN A 200 5.95 2.91 28.32
CA ASN A 200 6.29 1.68 27.62
C ASN A 200 5.36 1.38 26.42
N VAL A 201 5.49 2.20 25.39
CA VAL A 201 4.74 2.15 24.14
C VAL A 201 5.64 1.85 22.95
N ARG A 202 5.07 1.32 21.86
CA ARG A 202 5.80 1.02 20.62
C ARG A 202 4.89 0.90 19.41
N GLN A 203 5.49 0.77 18.23
CA GLN A 203 4.84 0.49 16.95
C GLN A 203 3.70 1.46 16.62
N PRO A 204 3.99 2.76 16.42
CA PRO A 204 2.97 3.69 16.00
C PRO A 204 2.59 3.49 14.54
N PHE A 205 1.29 3.61 14.23
CA PHE A 205 0.76 3.63 12.87
C PHE A 205 -0.27 4.75 12.72
N TRP A 206 -0.11 5.56 11.68
CA TRP A 206 -1.08 6.60 11.35
C TRP A 206 -2.38 6.01 10.82
N SER A 207 -3.51 6.60 11.22
CA SER A 207 -4.79 6.34 10.56
C SER A 207 -4.76 6.85 9.11
N PRO A 208 -5.58 6.29 8.20
CA PRO A 208 -5.57 6.68 6.79
C PRO A 208 -5.80 8.17 6.51
N ASP A 209 -6.43 8.88 7.44
CA ASP A 209 -6.74 10.32 7.38
C ASP A 209 -5.76 11.21 8.18
N ASP A 210 -4.69 10.63 8.74
CA ASP A 210 -3.70 11.28 9.60
C ASP A 210 -4.28 11.96 10.87
N SER A 211 -5.54 11.71 11.21
CA SER A 211 -6.19 12.33 12.39
C SER A 211 -5.86 11.63 13.70
N ARG A 212 -5.51 10.35 13.62
CA ARG A 212 -5.24 9.47 14.76
C ARG A 212 -4.00 8.63 14.50
N PHE A 213 -3.53 7.97 15.55
CA PHE A 213 -2.54 6.90 15.45
C PHE A 213 -2.89 5.75 16.39
N ALA A 214 -2.55 4.53 15.97
CA ALA A 214 -2.60 3.34 16.79
C ALA A 214 -1.21 3.01 17.29
N PHE A 215 -1.13 2.36 18.45
CA PHE A 215 0.14 1.94 19.04
C PHE A 215 -0.07 0.80 20.04
N LEU A 216 1.00 0.08 20.36
CA LEU A 216 1.02 -0.88 21.46
C LEU A 216 1.44 -0.20 22.75
N LYS A 217 0.73 -0.50 23.83
CA LYS A 217 1.07 -0.13 25.20
C LYS A 217 1.15 -1.37 26.07
N TYR A 218 2.21 -1.48 26.87
CA TYR A 218 2.38 -2.56 27.84
C TYR A 218 1.73 -2.20 29.17
N ASP A 219 0.81 -3.03 29.66
CA ASP A 219 0.08 -2.77 30.91
C ASP A 219 0.78 -3.39 32.15
N GLY A 220 1.99 -3.92 31.98
CA GLY A 220 2.72 -4.65 33.01
C GLY A 220 2.61 -6.18 32.89
N ARG A 221 1.73 -6.68 32.02
CA ARG A 221 1.50 -8.11 31.77
C ARG A 221 1.50 -8.45 30.29
N VAL A 222 0.76 -7.69 29.49
CA VAL A 222 0.53 -7.93 28.06
C VAL A 222 0.63 -6.63 27.27
N TRP A 223 0.91 -6.77 25.99
CA TRP A 223 0.81 -5.66 25.04
C TRP A 223 -0.63 -5.53 24.53
N GLN A 224 -1.15 -4.33 24.55
CA GLN A 224 -2.51 -4.01 24.16
C GLN A 224 -2.53 -2.96 23.05
N ALA A 225 -3.51 -3.05 22.16
CA ALA A 225 -3.72 -2.04 21.12
C ALA A 225 -4.45 -0.82 21.67
N TRP A 226 -3.90 0.35 21.42
CA TRP A 226 -4.43 1.67 21.81
C TRP A 226 -4.53 2.57 20.60
N THR A 227 -5.42 3.55 20.66
CA THR A 227 -5.51 4.64 19.68
C THR A 227 -5.50 5.99 20.37
N ALA A 228 -5.00 7.03 19.68
CA ALA A 228 -5.04 8.40 20.17
C ALA A 228 -5.25 9.39 19.02
N PRO A 229 -6.02 10.47 19.24
CA PRO A 229 -6.06 11.61 18.33
C PRO A 229 -4.70 12.33 18.32
N VAL A 230 -4.23 12.77 17.18
CA VAL A 230 -2.94 13.49 17.06
C VAL A 230 -2.97 14.83 17.77
N VAL A 231 -4.12 15.53 17.71
CA VAL A 231 -4.31 16.85 18.32
C VAL A 231 -4.51 16.80 19.83
N ALA A 232 -4.97 15.65 20.37
CA ALA A 232 -5.23 15.44 21.78
C ALA A 232 -4.72 14.05 22.25
N PRO A 233 -3.43 13.75 22.16
CA PRO A 233 -2.90 12.42 22.40
C PRO A 233 -3.09 11.93 23.85
N GLN A 234 -3.31 12.84 24.80
CA GLN A 234 -3.64 12.52 26.20
C GLN A 234 -5.00 11.85 26.37
N THR A 235 -5.86 11.87 25.35
CA THR A 235 -7.15 11.17 25.35
C THR A 235 -7.08 9.78 24.72
N ALA A 236 -5.89 9.17 24.74
CA ALA A 236 -5.68 7.81 24.22
C ALA A 236 -6.67 6.82 24.87
N ALA A 237 -7.22 5.94 24.04
CA ALA A 237 -8.19 4.93 24.44
C ALA A 237 -7.69 3.53 24.12
N LEU A 238 -8.02 2.58 25.00
CA LEU A 238 -7.81 1.16 24.76
C LEU A 238 -8.73 0.71 23.61
N LEU A 239 -8.12 0.15 22.57
CA LEU A 239 -8.83 -0.42 21.43
C LEU A 239 -9.18 -1.90 21.67
N SER A 240 -8.25 -2.65 22.28
CA SER A 240 -8.46 -4.05 22.61
C SER A 240 -7.58 -4.50 23.79
N SER A 241 -8.16 -5.28 24.69
CA SER A 241 -7.45 -5.95 25.78
C SER A 241 -6.82 -7.30 25.40
N VAL A 242 -6.99 -7.74 24.15
CA VAL A 242 -6.31 -8.94 23.62
C VAL A 242 -4.80 -8.73 23.69
N ASN A 243 -4.06 -9.79 24.08
CA ASN A 243 -2.61 -9.74 24.06
C ASN A 243 -2.12 -9.71 22.61
N ILE A 244 -1.53 -8.62 22.21
CA ILE A 244 -1.05 -8.36 20.85
C ILE A 244 0.47 -8.40 20.83
N ALA A 245 1.05 -9.21 19.97
CA ALA A 245 2.51 -9.22 19.77
C ALA A 245 2.96 -8.06 18.87
N VAL A 246 2.17 -7.73 17.83
CA VAL A 246 2.53 -6.75 16.82
C VAL A 246 1.29 -6.04 16.26
N LEU A 247 1.40 -4.72 16.02
CA LEU A 247 0.47 -3.99 15.15
C LEU A 247 0.96 -4.08 13.71
N GLU A 248 0.04 -4.27 12.78
CA GLU A 248 0.32 -4.42 11.36
C GLU A 248 -0.14 -3.24 10.51
N GLY A 249 -0.97 -2.36 11.08
CA GLY A 249 -1.43 -1.14 10.46
C GLY A 249 -2.95 -0.96 10.52
N TRP A 250 -3.44 0.05 9.81
CA TRP A 250 -4.87 0.31 9.69
C TRP A 250 -5.44 -0.37 8.45
N VAL A 251 -6.58 -1.02 8.61
CA VAL A 251 -7.39 -1.61 7.52
C VAL A 251 -8.28 -0.54 6.89
N ASN A 252 -8.83 0.31 7.73
CA ASN A 252 -9.68 1.45 7.38
C ASN A 252 -9.65 2.45 8.56
N PRO A 253 -10.33 3.62 8.51
CA PRO A 253 -10.26 4.64 9.57
C PRO A 253 -10.71 4.18 10.96
N THR A 254 -11.40 3.05 11.09
CA THR A 254 -11.94 2.54 12.36
C THR A 254 -11.42 1.16 12.74
N THR A 255 -10.65 0.48 11.89
CA THR A 255 -10.21 -0.90 12.11
C THR A 255 -8.70 -1.00 11.98
N VAL A 256 -8.06 -1.61 12.96
CA VAL A 256 -6.62 -1.89 13.00
C VAL A 256 -6.39 -3.39 12.81
N LEU A 257 -5.40 -3.75 12.02
CA LEU A 257 -4.87 -5.10 11.93
C LEU A 257 -3.75 -5.28 12.96
N ALA A 258 -3.86 -6.33 13.74
CA ALA A 258 -2.87 -6.72 14.73
C ALA A 258 -2.68 -8.23 14.70
N ALA A 259 -1.61 -8.74 15.29
CA ALA A 259 -1.37 -10.17 15.38
C ALA A 259 -0.70 -10.56 16.70
N ASP A 260 -0.89 -11.81 17.10
CA ASP A 260 -0.03 -12.55 18.01
C ASP A 260 0.72 -13.65 17.22
N MET A 261 1.24 -14.67 17.90
CA MET A 261 1.93 -15.77 17.22
C MET A 261 0.98 -16.84 16.65
N GLN A 262 -0.33 -16.68 16.81
CA GLN A 262 -1.34 -17.68 16.42
C GLN A 262 -2.40 -17.09 15.48
N ASN A 263 -2.77 -15.82 15.68
CA ASN A 263 -3.90 -15.21 15.02
C ASN A 263 -3.59 -13.80 14.54
N ALA A 264 -4.25 -13.42 13.46
CA ALA A 264 -4.43 -12.04 13.04
C ALA A 264 -5.81 -11.55 13.49
N TYR A 265 -5.89 -10.29 13.94
CA TYR A 265 -7.07 -9.68 14.52
C TYR A 265 -7.42 -8.38 13.77
N TRP A 266 -8.65 -8.27 13.28
CA TRP A 266 -9.24 -7.02 12.81
C TRP A 266 -9.99 -6.40 13.99
N ILE A 267 -9.42 -5.38 14.59
CA ILE A 267 -9.89 -4.77 15.83
C ILE A 267 -10.54 -3.44 15.53
N SER A 268 -11.80 -3.29 15.90
CA SER A 268 -12.58 -2.05 15.78
C SER A 268 -13.09 -1.58 17.13
N GLU A 269 -13.33 -0.28 17.30
CA GLU A 269 -13.83 0.29 18.56
C GLU A 269 -15.24 -0.17 18.91
N ASP A 270 -16.06 -0.43 17.88
CA ASP A 270 -17.52 -0.65 18.00
C ASP A 270 -17.95 -2.08 17.70
N LYS A 271 -17.03 -2.99 17.41
CA LYS A 271 -17.33 -4.37 17.00
C LYS A 271 -16.40 -5.37 17.67
N PRO A 272 -16.86 -6.60 17.90
CA PRO A 272 -15.99 -7.69 18.29
C PRO A 272 -14.87 -7.88 17.25
N ALA A 273 -13.66 -8.18 17.72
CA ALA A 273 -12.54 -8.43 16.83
C ALA A 273 -12.81 -9.66 15.94
N GLN A 274 -12.65 -9.48 14.63
CA GLN A 274 -12.60 -10.62 13.71
C GLN A 274 -11.22 -11.27 13.83
N THR A 275 -11.18 -12.58 13.88
CA THR A 275 -9.95 -13.36 14.06
C THR A 275 -9.76 -14.33 12.91
N ILE A 276 -8.56 -14.36 12.35
CA ILE A 276 -8.13 -15.35 11.36
C ILE A 276 -6.86 -16.02 11.89
N PRO A 277 -6.83 -17.36 11.99
CA PRO A 277 -5.62 -18.06 12.36
C PRO A 277 -4.48 -17.76 11.40
N LEU A 278 -3.28 -17.45 11.90
CA LEU A 278 -2.11 -17.20 11.03
C LEU A 278 -1.81 -18.41 10.14
N LYS A 279 -2.08 -19.61 10.60
CA LYS A 279 -1.98 -20.83 9.79
C LYS A 279 -2.80 -20.73 8.49
N ASP A 280 -3.97 -20.10 8.54
CA ASP A 280 -4.82 -19.93 7.36
C ASP A 280 -4.27 -18.86 6.40
N ILE A 281 -3.51 -17.90 6.92
CA ILE A 281 -2.80 -16.89 6.13
C ILE A 281 -1.53 -17.47 5.50
N TYR A 282 -0.69 -18.16 6.28
CA TYR A 282 0.61 -18.68 5.84
C TYR A 282 0.49 -20.00 5.06
N GLY A 283 -0.48 -20.85 5.40
CA GLY A 283 -0.60 -22.20 4.84
C GLY A 283 0.55 -23.12 5.22
N ASP A 284 0.70 -24.21 4.48
CA ASP A 284 1.66 -25.27 4.81
C ASP A 284 3.07 -25.04 4.23
N ASN A 285 3.25 -24.01 3.40
CA ASN A 285 4.53 -23.74 2.74
C ASN A 285 5.43 -22.76 3.50
N PHE A 286 4.90 -22.06 4.49
CA PHE A 286 5.61 -21.00 5.19
C PHE A 286 5.62 -21.21 6.69
N GLN A 287 6.74 -20.83 7.29
CA GLN A 287 6.91 -20.77 8.73
C GLN A 287 6.54 -19.39 9.24
N ILE A 288 5.83 -19.33 10.36
CA ILE A 288 5.48 -18.10 11.06
C ILE A 288 6.60 -17.73 12.01
N MET A 289 7.15 -16.54 11.86
CA MET A 289 8.23 -16.03 12.70
C MET A 289 7.78 -14.74 13.40
N SER A 290 8.35 -14.48 14.57
CA SER A 290 8.05 -13.24 15.33
C SER A 290 8.51 -11.95 14.65
N SER A 291 9.32 -12.05 13.61
CA SER A 291 9.78 -10.93 12.78
C SER A 291 8.91 -10.70 11.55
N ASP A 292 7.95 -11.59 11.28
CA ASP A 292 7.08 -11.46 10.12
C ASP A 292 6.18 -10.23 10.25
N THR A 293 5.78 -9.70 9.10
CA THR A 293 4.91 -8.54 9.01
C THR A 293 3.76 -8.83 8.06
N ILE A 294 2.60 -8.26 8.36
CA ILE A 294 1.40 -8.31 7.52
C ILE A 294 1.00 -6.88 7.23
N ARG A 295 1.14 -6.42 5.99
CA ARG A 295 0.81 -5.04 5.57
C ARG A 295 -0.43 -5.01 4.72
N VAL A 296 -1.41 -4.23 5.14
CA VAL A 296 -2.65 -4.03 4.38
C VAL A 296 -2.35 -3.19 3.15
N CYS A 297 -2.83 -3.61 1.98
CA CYS A 297 -2.74 -2.78 0.79
C CYS A 297 -3.58 -1.49 0.98
N PRO A 298 -3.01 -0.29 0.82
CA PRO A 298 -3.72 0.96 1.04
C PRO A 298 -4.97 1.14 0.17
N MET A 299 -4.98 0.51 -1.00
CA MET A 299 -6.08 0.61 -1.96
C MET A 299 -7.06 -0.56 -1.90
N ASN A 300 -6.68 -1.67 -1.24
CA ASN A 300 -7.52 -2.85 -1.13
C ASN A 300 -7.32 -3.55 0.22
N PRO A 301 -8.22 -3.34 1.20
CA PRO A 301 -8.10 -3.93 2.52
C PRO A 301 -8.21 -5.46 2.54
N ASP A 302 -8.69 -6.08 1.45
CA ASP A 302 -8.71 -7.54 1.31
C ASP A 302 -7.38 -8.14 0.81
N LEU A 303 -6.40 -7.29 0.47
CA LEU A 303 -5.09 -7.71 -0.01
C LEU A 303 -4.02 -7.41 1.03
N LEU A 304 -3.38 -8.46 1.51
CA LEU A 304 -2.30 -8.38 2.49
C LEU A 304 -0.96 -8.73 1.84
N LEU A 305 0.07 -7.96 2.16
CA LEU A 305 1.46 -8.28 1.86
C LEU A 305 2.06 -8.94 3.11
N VAL A 306 2.41 -10.21 3.01
CA VAL A 306 2.82 -11.04 4.14
C VAL A 306 4.28 -11.42 3.97
N SER A 307 5.14 -11.04 4.93
CA SER A 307 6.50 -11.57 4.99
C SER A 307 6.49 -12.96 5.63
N ALA A 308 7.39 -13.83 5.19
CA ALA A 308 7.42 -15.21 5.63
C ALA A 308 8.76 -15.88 5.34
N TYR A 309 8.98 -17.02 5.98
CA TYR A 309 10.09 -17.92 5.66
C TYR A 309 9.55 -19.20 5.02
N TYR A 310 10.20 -19.67 3.96
CA TYR A 310 9.86 -20.96 3.41
C TYR A 310 10.17 -22.10 4.41
N LEU A 311 9.21 -23.00 4.61
CA LEU A 311 9.46 -24.27 5.29
C LEU A 311 10.39 -25.15 4.46
N ASN A 312 10.18 -25.16 3.14
CA ASN A 312 11.03 -25.85 2.18
C ASN A 312 11.39 -24.83 1.07
N ALA A 313 12.56 -24.22 1.18
CA ALA A 313 13.00 -23.26 0.19
C ALA A 313 13.09 -23.92 -1.19
N PRO A 314 12.67 -23.24 -2.26
CA PRO A 314 12.85 -23.72 -3.63
C PRO A 314 14.32 -24.02 -3.92
N ALA A 315 14.60 -24.97 -4.81
CA ALA A 315 15.96 -25.34 -5.18
C ALA A 315 16.73 -24.13 -5.71
N GLY A 316 17.93 -23.89 -5.18
CA GLY A 316 18.76 -22.74 -5.54
C GLY A 316 18.38 -21.41 -4.85
N ALA A 317 17.37 -21.40 -4.00
CA ALA A 317 17.04 -20.23 -3.21
C ALA A 317 18.16 -19.94 -2.18
N PRO A 318 18.59 -18.67 -2.02
CA PRO A 318 19.56 -18.31 -0.99
C PRO A 318 18.93 -18.46 0.38
N THR A 319 19.66 -19.04 1.31
CA THR A 319 19.26 -19.18 2.70
C THR A 319 20.16 -18.36 3.62
N ASP A 320 19.66 -18.00 4.80
CA ASP A 320 20.48 -17.37 5.83
C ASP A 320 21.43 -18.40 6.51
N GLN A 321 22.11 -17.98 7.59
CA GLN A 321 23.07 -18.82 8.32
C GLN A 321 22.43 -20.05 9.00
N VAL A 322 21.13 -20.03 9.22
CA VAL A 322 20.36 -21.13 9.80
C VAL A 322 19.55 -21.92 8.77
N GLY A 323 19.75 -21.63 7.47
CA GLY A 323 19.12 -22.36 6.37
C GLY A 323 17.74 -21.85 6.00
N LEU A 324 17.32 -20.68 6.49
CA LEU A 324 16.03 -20.09 6.20
C LEU A 324 16.11 -19.14 5.00
N ASN A 325 15.08 -19.16 4.16
CA ASN A 325 14.88 -18.19 3.09
C ASN A 325 13.70 -17.30 3.40
N GLU A 326 13.96 -16.00 3.63
CA GLU A 326 12.92 -15.01 3.86
C GLU A 326 12.39 -14.47 2.53
N THR A 327 11.09 -14.40 2.40
CA THR A 327 10.36 -13.95 1.23
C THR A 327 9.10 -13.20 1.64
N PHE A 328 8.26 -12.87 0.68
CA PHE A 328 6.91 -12.36 0.92
C PHE A 328 5.95 -12.78 -0.19
N PHE A 329 4.67 -12.79 0.15
CA PHE A 329 3.59 -13.14 -0.77
C PHE A 329 2.39 -12.21 -0.55
N LEU A 330 1.51 -12.16 -1.54
CA LEU A 330 0.19 -11.55 -1.39
C LEU A 330 -0.81 -12.59 -0.90
N TYR A 331 -1.64 -12.19 0.07
CA TYR A 331 -2.76 -12.98 0.56
C TYR A 331 -4.07 -12.23 0.36
N GLU A 332 -5.01 -12.84 -0.33
CA GLU A 332 -6.37 -12.32 -0.50
C GLU A 332 -7.28 -12.87 0.60
N VAL A 333 -7.77 -12.00 1.46
CA VAL A 333 -8.54 -12.40 2.65
C VAL A 333 -9.82 -13.15 2.29
N ARG A 334 -10.55 -12.72 1.25
CA ARG A 334 -11.84 -13.34 0.88
C ARG A 334 -11.70 -14.67 0.15
N SER A 335 -10.70 -14.80 -0.70
CA SER A 335 -10.49 -16.00 -1.51
C SER A 335 -9.53 -16.99 -0.90
N HIS A 336 -8.84 -16.59 0.17
CA HIS A 336 -7.73 -17.33 0.79
C HIS A 336 -6.58 -17.67 -0.19
N ARG A 337 -6.48 -16.93 -1.29
CA ARG A 337 -5.47 -17.13 -2.33
C ARG A 337 -4.16 -16.49 -1.90
N ARG A 338 -3.06 -17.22 -2.15
CA ARG A 338 -1.69 -16.76 -1.97
C ARG A 338 -1.00 -16.63 -3.32
N THR A 339 -0.31 -15.52 -3.52
CA THR A 339 0.48 -15.27 -4.72
C THR A 339 1.90 -14.90 -4.31
N ILE A 340 2.86 -15.79 -4.59
CA ILE A 340 4.28 -15.54 -4.32
C ILE A 340 4.78 -14.54 -5.35
N LEU A 341 5.44 -13.49 -4.88
CA LEU A 341 5.92 -12.41 -5.72
C LEU A 341 7.40 -12.59 -6.09
N GLY A 342 7.67 -12.46 -7.39
CA GLY A 342 9.02 -12.48 -7.95
C GLY A 342 9.76 -13.82 -7.81
N PRO A 343 11.01 -13.87 -8.29
CA PRO A 343 11.77 -15.12 -8.33
C PRO A 343 12.21 -15.55 -6.92
N PRO A 344 12.30 -16.87 -6.66
CA PRO A 344 12.67 -17.42 -5.35
C PRO A 344 14.17 -17.24 -5.00
N ASP A 345 14.96 -16.74 -5.92
CA ASP A 345 16.41 -16.56 -5.77
C ASP A 345 16.83 -15.31 -4.98
N LEU A 346 15.85 -14.57 -4.45
CA LEU A 346 16.10 -13.36 -3.67
C LEU A 346 15.70 -13.56 -2.21
N PHE A 347 16.61 -13.17 -1.33
CA PHE A 347 16.32 -13.01 0.10
C PHE A 347 15.73 -11.61 0.32
N ARG A 348 14.53 -11.49 0.90
CA ARG A 348 13.74 -10.25 0.94
C ARG A 348 13.12 -10.02 2.29
N ARG A 349 13.28 -8.79 2.82
CA ARG A 349 12.80 -8.40 4.16
C ARG A 349 12.06 -7.08 4.12
N ASN A 350 11.30 -6.82 5.17
CA ASN A 350 10.69 -5.52 5.46
C ASN A 350 9.92 -5.00 4.24
N ALA A 351 9.04 -5.84 3.71
CA ALA A 351 8.21 -5.46 2.59
C ALA A 351 7.16 -4.45 3.03
N GLU A 352 7.02 -3.35 2.26
CA GLU A 352 6.09 -2.26 2.54
C GLU A 352 5.45 -1.77 1.26
N TRP A 353 4.18 -1.42 1.32
CA TRP A 353 3.45 -0.85 0.20
C TRP A 353 3.88 0.59 -0.08
N SER A 354 3.90 0.96 -1.36
CA SER A 354 3.71 2.37 -1.70
C SER A 354 2.32 2.83 -1.30
N ARG A 355 2.17 4.12 -1.09
CA ARG A 355 0.92 4.71 -0.64
C ARG A 355 -0.25 4.51 -1.61
N ASP A 356 0.03 4.49 -2.90
CA ASP A 356 -0.94 4.21 -3.95
C ASP A 356 -1.22 2.73 -4.15
N GLY A 357 -0.57 1.84 -3.38
CA GLY A 357 -0.71 0.40 -3.50
C GLY A 357 -0.15 -0.20 -4.79
N LEU A 358 0.58 0.60 -5.61
CA LEU A 358 1.06 0.17 -6.91
C LEU A 358 2.41 -0.53 -6.85
N GLN A 359 3.21 -0.21 -5.82
CA GLN A 359 4.57 -0.70 -5.68
C GLN A 359 4.77 -1.34 -4.30
N ILE A 360 5.72 -2.24 -4.25
CA ILE A 360 6.21 -2.86 -3.03
C ILE A 360 7.69 -2.51 -2.90
N PHE A 361 8.05 -1.89 -1.80
CA PHE A 361 9.42 -1.63 -1.40
C PHE A 361 9.87 -2.72 -0.43
N PHE A 362 11.09 -3.20 -0.56
CA PHE A 362 11.60 -4.22 0.34
C PHE A 362 13.13 -4.16 0.42
N THR A 363 13.67 -4.63 1.52
CA THR A 363 15.11 -4.79 1.66
C THR A 363 15.53 -6.08 0.98
N ARG A 364 16.39 -5.98 -0.03
CA ARG A 364 17.01 -7.14 -0.66
C ARG A 364 18.21 -7.58 0.16
N GLY A 365 18.21 -8.84 0.56
CA GLY A 365 19.30 -9.48 1.28
C GLY A 365 20.17 -10.36 0.38
N VAL A 366 21.45 -10.44 0.74
CA VAL A 366 22.33 -11.51 0.31
C VAL A 366 22.78 -12.19 1.58
N PRO A 367 22.58 -13.50 1.75
CA PRO A 367 22.98 -14.21 2.96
C PRO A 367 24.43 -13.92 3.32
N GLY A 368 24.68 -13.61 4.59
CA GLY A 368 26.03 -13.30 5.10
C GLY A 368 26.55 -11.88 4.83
N LYS A 369 25.74 -10.99 4.20
CA LYS A 369 26.09 -9.57 4.03
C LYS A 369 25.18 -8.67 4.87
N THR A 370 25.80 -7.71 5.56
CA THR A 370 25.10 -6.80 6.50
C THR A 370 24.53 -5.55 5.83
N SER A 371 24.92 -5.21 4.61
CA SER A 371 24.49 -4.01 3.90
C SER A 371 23.67 -4.38 2.68
N LEU A 372 22.39 -4.07 2.76
CA LEU A 372 21.41 -4.38 1.76
C LEU A 372 20.74 -3.08 1.37
N GLY A 373 20.49 -2.89 0.09
CA GLY A 373 19.70 -1.76 -0.36
C GLY A 373 18.20 -2.06 -0.28
N THR A 374 17.41 -1.04 -0.44
CA THR A 374 15.99 -1.16 -0.72
C THR A 374 15.79 -1.33 -2.21
N ASP A 375 15.05 -2.36 -2.59
CA ASP A 375 14.56 -2.57 -3.95
C ASP A 375 13.07 -2.26 -3.99
N ARG A 376 12.54 -2.13 -5.18
CA ARG A 376 11.11 -1.98 -5.43
C ARG A 376 10.68 -2.87 -6.60
N MET A 377 9.41 -3.25 -6.60
CA MET A 377 8.74 -3.92 -7.70
C MET A 377 7.29 -3.44 -7.77
N PHE A 378 6.61 -3.73 -8.85
CA PHE A 378 5.16 -3.58 -8.89
C PHE A 378 4.48 -4.65 -8.02
N TRP A 379 3.24 -4.37 -7.63
CA TRP A 379 2.46 -5.25 -6.76
C TRP A 379 2.28 -6.68 -7.34
N ASP A 380 2.36 -6.84 -8.65
CA ASP A 380 2.29 -8.14 -9.35
C ASP A 380 3.63 -8.88 -9.40
N GLY A 381 4.67 -8.32 -8.80
CA GLY A 381 6.02 -8.88 -8.77
C GLY A 381 6.90 -8.51 -9.98
N SER A 382 6.38 -7.79 -10.95
CA SER A 382 7.14 -7.33 -12.13
C SER A 382 8.02 -6.11 -11.83
N GLY A 383 8.91 -5.76 -12.75
CA GLY A 383 9.66 -4.50 -12.72
C GLY A 383 10.65 -4.35 -11.57
N LEU A 384 11.25 -5.44 -11.10
CA LEU A 384 12.22 -5.41 -10.00
C LEU A 384 13.39 -4.45 -10.28
N LYS A 385 13.60 -3.47 -9.40
CA LYS A 385 14.65 -2.46 -9.53
C LYS A 385 15.20 -2.00 -8.19
N HIS A 386 16.49 -1.69 -8.15
CA HIS A 386 17.12 -1.04 -7.00
C HIS A 386 16.57 0.39 -6.81
N TYR A 387 16.25 0.73 -5.56
CA TYR A 387 15.70 2.05 -5.19
C TYR A 387 16.67 2.90 -4.39
N SER A 388 17.19 2.40 -3.28
CA SER A 388 18.09 3.16 -2.42
C SER A 388 18.98 2.27 -1.54
N ALA A 389 20.00 2.86 -0.91
CA ALA A 389 20.91 2.18 0.02
C ALA A 389 20.42 2.16 1.49
N GLY A 390 19.16 2.55 1.77
CA GLY A 390 18.60 2.57 3.13
C GLY A 390 17.82 1.30 3.48
N ASN A 391 17.60 1.08 4.78
CA ASN A 391 16.82 -0.05 5.33
C ASN A 391 15.55 0.46 6.03
N SER A 392 14.56 -0.43 6.23
CA SER A 392 13.31 -0.13 6.96
C SER A 392 12.57 1.09 6.40
N LEU A 393 12.42 1.12 5.10
CA LEU A 393 11.77 2.22 4.39
C LEU A 393 10.28 2.23 4.69
N VAL A 394 9.75 3.39 5.05
CA VAL A 394 8.30 3.69 5.09
C VAL A 394 8.07 4.85 4.12
N VAL A 395 7.06 4.73 3.27
CA VAL A 395 6.77 5.72 2.24
C VAL A 395 5.51 6.51 2.56
N GLY A 396 5.61 7.83 2.38
CA GLY A 396 4.49 8.76 2.38
C GLY A 396 3.96 9.01 0.97
N LYS A 397 3.02 9.94 0.87
CA LYS A 397 2.45 10.37 -0.42
C LYS A 397 3.50 10.93 -1.36
#